data_e81594c45c90b5a098abbb6f842452f1
#
_entry.id   e81594c45c90b5a098abbb6f842452f1
#
_cell.length_a   1.000
_cell.length_b   1.000
_cell.length_c   1.000
_cell.angle_alpha   90.00
_cell.angle_beta   90.00
_cell.angle_gamma   90.00
#
_symmetry.space_group_name_H-M   'P 1'
#
loop_
_entity.id
_entity.type
_entity.pdbx_description
1 polymer ?
#
loop_
_entity_poly.entity_id
_entity_poly.type
_entity_poly.pdbx_seq_one_letter_code
_entity_poly.pdbx_strand_id
1 'polypeptide(L)'
;KISNKTQIINDPLAVRNMPEKLYSIDFLKLMPPTIFTRSVHEIEKFKKKYKKLVIKPTHGYGGKNILFINKSSSRAKISKYLNKHHHVMAQKFLPQIKDGDKRIFIIGGIIKGAIKRIPKKGSIVSNIGQGGKAVKTTLTKNEYRIAKVVASDLKKKHIIFAGIDLISNYL
;
A
#
# COMPACT_ATOMS: atom_id res chain seq x y z
N LYS A 1 -2.85 7.44 -31.64
CA LYS A 1 -1.47 6.91 -31.68
C LYS A 1 -0.54 7.95 -31.10
N ILE A 2 0.29 7.58 -30.10
CA ILE A 2 1.35 8.46 -29.57
C ILE A 2 2.52 8.41 -30.56
N SER A 3 3.12 9.56 -30.84
CA SER A 3 4.26 9.65 -31.77
C SER A 3 5.44 8.83 -31.26
N ASN A 4 6.14 8.13 -32.16
CA ASN A 4 7.38 7.41 -31.85
C ASN A 4 8.51 8.32 -31.33
N LYS A 5 8.33 9.66 -31.46
CA LYS A 5 9.24 10.68 -30.94
C LYS A 5 8.91 11.10 -29.49
N THR A 6 7.83 10.57 -28.91
CA THR A 6 7.41 10.91 -27.54
C THR A 6 7.93 9.87 -26.56
N GLN A 7 8.71 10.30 -25.60
CA GLN A 7 9.13 9.46 -24.49
C GLN A 7 7.98 9.32 -23.48
N ILE A 8 7.61 8.08 -23.16
CA ILE A 8 6.57 7.76 -22.18
C ILE A 8 7.22 7.20 -20.92
N ILE A 9 6.88 7.76 -19.77
CA ILE A 9 7.30 7.32 -18.44
C ILE A 9 6.04 7.16 -17.57
N ASN A 10 5.77 5.98 -17.04
CA ASN A 10 6.42 4.67 -17.18
C ASN A 10 5.95 3.95 -18.45
N ASP A 11 6.57 2.79 -18.75
CA ASP A 11 6.07 1.88 -19.78
C ASP A 11 4.61 1.50 -19.52
N PRO A 12 3.68 1.73 -20.47
CA PRO A 12 2.24 1.48 -20.27
C PRO A 12 1.90 0.01 -20.02
N LEU A 13 2.63 -0.92 -20.63
CA LEU A 13 2.44 -2.35 -20.40
C LEU A 13 2.89 -2.75 -19.00
N ALA A 14 4.03 -2.24 -18.57
CA ALA A 14 4.52 -2.47 -17.21
C ALA A 14 3.51 -1.97 -16.16
N VAL A 15 3.02 -0.74 -16.31
CA VAL A 15 2.00 -0.15 -15.39
C VAL A 15 0.71 -0.97 -15.39
N ARG A 16 0.22 -1.38 -16.58
CA ARG A 16 -0.98 -2.20 -16.68
C ARG A 16 -0.83 -3.55 -15.99
N ASN A 17 0.32 -4.19 -16.13
CA ASN A 17 0.58 -5.53 -15.61
C ASN A 17 0.98 -5.53 -14.12
N MET A 18 1.18 -4.36 -13.52
CA MET A 18 1.60 -4.20 -12.13
C MET A 18 0.60 -3.35 -11.32
N PRO A 19 -0.65 -3.81 -11.12
CA PRO A 19 -1.60 -3.11 -10.28
C PRO A 19 -1.04 -2.96 -8.85
N GLU A 20 -1.06 -1.75 -8.30
CA GLU A 20 -0.40 -1.33 -7.05
C GLU A 20 -0.43 -2.37 -5.93
N LYS A 21 -1.63 -2.91 -5.61
CA LYS A 21 -1.77 -3.84 -4.50
C LYS A 21 -1.43 -5.29 -4.87
N LEU A 22 -1.71 -5.71 -6.10
CA LEU A 22 -1.40 -7.08 -6.53
C LEU A 22 0.11 -7.26 -6.76
N TYR A 23 0.78 -6.24 -7.27
CA TYR A 23 2.25 -6.25 -7.38
C TYR A 23 2.93 -6.42 -6.02
N SER A 24 2.34 -5.92 -4.94
CA SER A 24 2.90 -6.07 -3.60
C SER A 24 2.96 -7.53 -3.11
N ILE A 25 2.29 -8.49 -3.77
CA ILE A 25 2.36 -9.93 -3.45
C ILE A 25 3.80 -10.44 -3.52
N ASP A 26 4.62 -9.92 -4.43
CA ASP A 26 6.03 -10.29 -4.57
C ASP A 26 6.84 -9.91 -3.30
N PHE A 27 6.31 -9.05 -2.45
CA PHE A 27 6.96 -8.49 -1.27
C PHE A 27 6.27 -8.83 0.06
N LEU A 28 5.48 -9.89 0.13
CA LEU A 28 4.74 -10.28 1.35
C LEU A 28 5.62 -10.38 2.60
N LYS A 29 6.89 -10.77 2.45
CA LYS A 29 7.87 -10.84 3.56
C LYS A 29 8.26 -9.46 4.10
N LEU A 30 8.06 -8.40 3.34
CA LEU A 30 8.32 -7.01 3.73
C LEU A 30 7.07 -6.29 4.19
N MET A 31 5.89 -6.90 4.01
CA MET A 31 4.59 -6.35 4.38
C MET A 31 4.17 -6.79 5.79
N PRO A 32 3.24 -6.05 6.44
CA PRO A 32 2.56 -6.60 7.60
C PRO A 32 1.83 -7.89 7.19
N PRO A 33 1.47 -8.77 8.14
CA PRO A 33 0.67 -9.94 7.82
C PRO A 33 -0.51 -9.57 6.93
N THR A 34 -0.58 -10.19 5.75
CA THR A 34 -1.50 -9.83 4.66
C THR A 34 -2.08 -11.09 4.02
N ILE A 35 -3.34 -11.03 3.66
CA ILE A 35 -4.00 -12.01 2.79
C ILE A 35 -4.74 -11.30 1.65
N PHE A 36 -4.80 -11.96 0.50
CA PHE A 36 -5.63 -11.56 -0.64
C PHE A 36 -6.76 -12.58 -0.77
N THR A 37 -8.01 -12.13 -0.68
CA THR A 37 -9.15 -13.05 -0.64
C THR A 37 -10.46 -12.38 -1.06
N ARG A 38 -11.46 -13.23 -1.37
CA ARG A 38 -12.87 -12.85 -1.46
C ARG A 38 -13.74 -13.59 -0.44
N SER A 39 -13.14 -14.32 0.47
CA SER A 39 -13.83 -15.16 1.43
C SER A 39 -14.03 -14.44 2.77
N VAL A 40 -15.29 -14.29 3.18
CA VAL A 40 -15.64 -13.80 4.53
C VAL A 40 -15.02 -14.68 5.60
N HIS A 41 -15.01 -16.00 5.39
CA HIS A 41 -14.48 -16.97 6.35
C HIS A 41 -12.97 -16.75 6.60
N GLU A 42 -12.20 -16.55 5.53
CA GLU A 42 -10.76 -16.29 5.67
C GLU A 42 -10.48 -14.97 6.40
N ILE A 43 -11.24 -13.91 6.11
CA ILE A 43 -11.13 -12.65 6.83
C ILE A 43 -11.47 -12.81 8.31
N GLU A 44 -12.52 -13.58 8.64
CA GLU A 44 -12.89 -13.87 10.04
C GLU A 44 -11.76 -14.65 10.76
N LYS A 45 -11.19 -15.66 10.11
CA LYS A 45 -10.03 -16.40 10.65
C LYS A 45 -8.84 -15.49 10.87
N PHE A 46 -8.56 -14.60 9.92
CA PHE A 46 -7.48 -13.62 10.01
C PHE A 46 -7.73 -12.58 11.11
N LYS A 47 -8.99 -12.11 11.26
CA LYS A 47 -9.43 -11.22 12.34
C LYS A 47 -9.27 -11.87 13.73
N LYS A 48 -9.60 -13.16 13.87
CA LYS A 48 -9.36 -13.89 15.13
C LYS A 48 -7.89 -13.85 15.53
N LYS A 49 -6.97 -13.99 14.57
CA LYS A 49 -5.52 -13.98 14.81
C LYS A 49 -4.98 -12.59 15.16
N TYR A 50 -5.31 -11.58 14.38
CA TYR A 50 -4.66 -10.26 14.45
C TYR A 50 -5.49 -9.16 15.14
N LYS A 51 -6.76 -9.43 15.48
CA LYS A 51 -7.68 -8.57 16.25
C LYS A 51 -8.12 -7.29 15.54
N LYS A 52 -7.22 -6.57 14.88
CA LYS A 52 -7.48 -5.33 14.13
C LYS A 52 -6.92 -5.45 12.73
N LEU A 53 -7.74 -5.19 11.73
CA LEU A 53 -7.36 -5.27 10.32
C LEU A 53 -7.78 -4.00 9.57
N VAL A 54 -7.08 -3.73 8.48
CA VAL A 54 -7.54 -2.87 7.39
C VAL A 54 -7.81 -3.73 6.17
N ILE A 55 -8.95 -3.49 5.52
CA ILE A 55 -9.34 -4.18 4.29
C ILE A 55 -9.40 -3.14 3.18
N LYS A 56 -8.76 -3.42 2.07
CA LYS A 56 -8.63 -2.52 0.93
C LYS A 56 -9.09 -3.25 -0.34
N PRO A 57 -9.81 -2.62 -1.27
CA PRO A 57 -10.08 -3.22 -2.57
C PRO A 57 -8.74 -3.48 -3.29
N THR A 58 -8.63 -4.56 -4.06
CA THR A 58 -7.42 -4.83 -4.86
C THR A 58 -7.21 -3.77 -5.95
N HIS A 59 -8.30 -3.19 -6.44
CA HIS A 59 -8.30 -2.06 -7.37
C HIS A 59 -8.73 -0.78 -6.66
N GLY A 60 -8.07 0.33 -6.94
CA GLY A 60 -8.33 1.62 -6.33
C GLY A 60 -7.08 2.27 -5.75
N TYR A 61 -7.13 3.56 -5.54
CA TYR A 61 -5.99 4.40 -5.15
C TYR A 61 -6.41 5.49 -4.13
N GLY A 62 -5.41 6.18 -3.57
CA GLY A 62 -5.64 7.37 -2.76
C GLY A 62 -6.26 7.12 -1.38
N GLY A 63 -6.20 5.88 -0.86
CA GLY A 63 -6.77 5.55 0.46
C GLY A 63 -8.31 5.50 0.49
N LYS A 64 -8.96 5.52 -0.67
CA LYS A 64 -10.43 5.41 -0.77
C LYS A 64 -10.90 3.99 -0.45
N ASN A 65 -12.09 3.88 0.13
CA ASN A 65 -12.75 2.62 0.44
C ASN A 65 -11.94 1.69 1.38
N ILE A 66 -11.11 2.24 2.25
CA ILE A 66 -10.46 1.44 3.30
C ILE A 66 -11.48 1.14 4.39
N LEU A 67 -11.66 -0.15 4.71
CA LEU A 67 -12.49 -0.61 5.81
C LEU A 67 -11.61 -1.02 6.99
N PHE A 68 -11.77 -0.33 8.12
CA PHE A 68 -11.20 -0.77 9.39
C PHE A 68 -12.15 -1.73 10.09
N ILE A 69 -11.64 -2.87 10.55
CA ILE A 69 -12.36 -3.85 11.36
C ILE A 69 -11.57 -4.22 12.61
N ASN A 70 -12.31 -4.54 13.67
CA ASN A 70 -11.80 -4.97 14.95
C ASN A 70 -12.59 -6.20 15.46
N LYS A 71 -12.35 -6.61 16.71
CA LYS A 71 -13.03 -7.77 17.31
C LYS A 71 -14.56 -7.67 17.27
N SER A 72 -15.11 -6.47 17.50
CA SER A 72 -16.57 -6.22 17.55
C SER A 72 -17.22 -6.08 16.17
N SER A 73 -16.43 -5.98 15.09
CA SER A 73 -16.96 -5.86 13.74
C SER A 73 -17.70 -7.13 13.31
N SER A 74 -18.97 -6.97 12.93
CA SER A 74 -19.83 -8.08 12.55
C SER A 74 -19.43 -8.75 11.23
N ARG A 75 -19.77 -10.02 11.08
CA ARG A 75 -19.64 -10.77 9.82
C ARG A 75 -20.41 -10.11 8.69
N ALA A 76 -21.62 -9.58 8.96
CA ALA A 76 -22.44 -8.87 7.99
C ALA A 76 -21.74 -7.63 7.39
N LYS A 77 -20.98 -6.88 8.22
CA LYS A 77 -20.17 -5.73 7.75
C LYS A 77 -19.10 -6.16 6.75
N ILE A 78 -18.44 -7.28 7.02
CA ILE A 78 -17.40 -7.82 6.12
C ILE A 78 -18.05 -8.32 4.83
N SER A 79 -19.16 -9.08 4.93
CA SER A 79 -19.89 -9.58 3.77
C SER A 79 -20.38 -8.45 2.87
N LYS A 80 -21.00 -7.40 3.43
CA LYS A 80 -21.44 -6.22 2.66
C LYS A 80 -20.29 -5.57 1.90
N TYR A 81 -19.11 -5.48 2.54
CA TYR A 81 -17.94 -4.90 1.89
C TYR A 81 -17.42 -5.77 0.74
N LEU A 82 -17.36 -7.10 0.93
CA LEU A 82 -16.93 -8.04 -0.11
C LEU A 82 -17.91 -8.09 -1.29
N ASN A 83 -19.22 -8.02 -1.04
CA ASN A 83 -20.22 -7.95 -2.11
C ASN A 83 -20.01 -6.73 -3.02
N LYS A 84 -19.52 -5.62 -2.46
CA LYS A 84 -19.22 -4.39 -3.22
C LYS A 84 -17.87 -4.45 -3.96
N HIS A 85 -16.86 -5.04 -3.34
CA HIS A 85 -15.46 -4.92 -3.80
C HIS A 85 -14.86 -6.24 -4.29
N HIS A 86 -15.58 -7.36 -4.13
CA HIS A 86 -15.19 -8.71 -4.54
C HIS A 86 -13.84 -9.16 -3.95
N HIS A 87 -12.73 -8.91 -4.65
CA HIS A 87 -11.39 -9.27 -4.19
C HIS A 87 -10.77 -8.14 -3.38
N VAL A 88 -10.21 -8.49 -2.24
CA VAL A 88 -9.65 -7.52 -1.30
C VAL A 88 -8.29 -7.96 -0.78
N MET A 89 -7.49 -6.99 -0.37
CA MET A 89 -6.31 -7.17 0.46
C MET A 89 -6.68 -6.88 1.91
N ALA A 90 -6.58 -7.86 2.79
CA ALA A 90 -6.76 -7.69 4.23
C ALA A 90 -5.39 -7.73 4.92
N GLN A 91 -5.06 -6.71 5.70
CA GLN A 91 -3.79 -6.56 6.39
C GLN A 91 -3.98 -6.36 7.89
N LYS A 92 -3.04 -6.89 8.69
CA LYS A 92 -2.93 -6.51 10.09
C LYS A 92 -2.82 -4.99 10.20
N PHE A 93 -3.67 -4.38 11.03
CA PHE A 93 -3.60 -2.94 11.30
C PHE A 93 -2.31 -2.59 12.04
N LEU A 94 -1.62 -1.57 11.55
CA LEU A 94 -0.43 -1.00 12.18
C LEU A 94 -0.80 0.29 12.91
N PRO A 95 -0.82 0.33 14.24
CA PRO A 95 -1.16 1.53 14.99
C PRO A 95 -0.16 2.68 14.78
N GLN A 96 1.04 2.38 14.29
CA GLN A 96 2.08 3.36 13.94
C GLN A 96 1.65 4.32 12.82
N ILE A 97 0.58 4.00 12.07
CA ILE A 97 0.03 4.92 11.08
C ILE A 97 -0.38 6.27 11.67
N LYS A 98 -0.71 6.33 12.97
CA LYS A 98 -0.98 7.60 13.67
C LYS A 98 0.20 8.58 13.61
N ASP A 99 1.42 8.04 13.56
CA ASP A 99 2.66 8.81 13.45
C ASP A 99 3.03 9.11 11.98
N GLY A 100 2.24 8.58 11.04
CA GLY A 100 2.39 8.73 9.61
C GLY A 100 3.07 7.56 8.92
N ASP A 101 3.11 7.64 7.60
CA ASP A 101 3.89 6.78 6.73
C ASP A 101 5.01 7.57 6.05
N LYS A 102 5.95 6.86 5.42
CA LYS A 102 6.98 7.47 4.58
C LYS A 102 6.73 7.09 3.12
N ARG A 103 6.50 8.11 2.28
CA ARG A 103 6.52 8.00 0.83
C ARG A 103 7.95 8.13 0.35
N ILE A 104 8.48 7.07 -0.25
CA ILE A 104 9.83 7.01 -0.80
C ILE A 104 9.74 7.12 -2.32
N PHE A 105 10.49 8.03 -2.91
CA PHE A 105 10.54 8.24 -4.36
C PHE A 105 11.69 7.44 -4.96
N ILE A 106 11.37 6.64 -5.97
CA ILE A 106 12.30 5.78 -6.71
C ILE A 106 12.28 6.23 -8.17
N ILE A 107 13.46 6.54 -8.72
CA ILE A 107 13.64 6.94 -10.11
C ILE A 107 14.76 6.10 -10.72
N GLY A 108 14.45 5.36 -11.79
CA GLY A 108 15.42 4.49 -12.47
C GLY A 108 16.02 3.41 -11.58
N GLY A 109 15.26 2.94 -10.57
CA GLY A 109 15.73 1.99 -9.56
C GLY A 109 16.62 2.59 -8.46
N ILE A 110 16.70 3.92 -8.38
CA ILE A 110 17.49 4.65 -7.37
C ILE A 110 16.54 5.37 -6.41
N ILE A 111 16.79 5.24 -5.11
CA ILE A 111 16.07 5.98 -4.07
C ILE A 111 16.52 7.44 -4.11
N LYS A 112 15.63 8.36 -4.46
CA LYS A 112 15.92 9.79 -4.62
C LYS A 112 15.58 10.62 -3.39
N GLY A 113 14.68 10.15 -2.55
CA GLY A 113 14.31 10.84 -1.33
C GLY A 113 13.04 10.28 -0.71
N ALA A 114 12.64 10.85 0.41
CA ALA A 114 11.43 10.48 1.11
C ALA A 114 10.77 11.69 1.78
N ILE A 115 9.45 11.62 1.91
CA ILE A 115 8.66 12.50 2.77
C ILE A 115 7.90 11.66 3.79
N LYS A 116 7.70 12.18 4.98
CA LYS A 116 6.78 11.61 5.95
C LYS A 116 5.42 12.28 5.78
N ARG A 117 4.36 11.46 5.65
CA ARG A 117 2.99 11.94 5.54
C ARG A 117 2.28 11.66 6.86
N ILE A 118 1.89 12.71 7.55
CA ILE A 118 1.21 12.61 8.86
C ILE A 118 -0.29 12.72 8.61
N PRO A 119 -1.11 11.76 9.04
CA PRO A 119 -2.55 11.81 8.85
C PRO A 119 -3.17 12.96 9.67
N LYS A 120 -4.33 13.44 9.24
CA LYS A 120 -5.17 14.32 10.05
C LYS A 120 -5.54 13.61 11.36
N LYS A 121 -5.62 14.35 12.45
CA LYS A 121 -6.01 13.82 13.77
C LYS A 121 -7.29 12.97 13.66
N GLY A 122 -7.24 11.75 14.17
CA GLY A 122 -8.35 10.79 14.10
C GLY A 122 -8.47 10.01 12.78
N SER A 123 -7.64 10.29 11.78
CA SER A 123 -7.60 9.53 10.52
C SER A 123 -6.57 8.40 10.58
N ILE A 124 -6.85 7.33 9.82
CA ILE A 124 -5.90 6.24 9.54
C ILE A 124 -5.35 6.33 8.10
N VAL A 125 -5.62 7.44 7.40
CA VAL A 125 -5.18 7.69 6.03
C VAL A 125 -4.26 8.89 6.03
N SER A 126 -3.01 8.69 5.62
CA SER A 126 -1.97 9.72 5.57
C SER A 126 -1.85 10.43 4.22
N ASN A 127 -2.69 10.07 3.24
CA ASN A 127 -2.68 10.66 1.92
C ASN A 127 -2.90 12.19 1.99
N ILE A 128 -2.00 12.96 1.34
CA ILE A 128 -2.02 14.42 1.34
C ILE A 128 -3.34 14.96 0.76
N GLY A 129 -3.86 14.33 -0.31
CA GLY A 129 -5.16 14.68 -0.91
C GLY A 129 -6.37 14.44 0.00
N GLN A 130 -6.17 13.81 1.17
CA GLN A 130 -7.19 13.61 2.21
C GLN A 130 -6.86 14.39 3.50
N GLY A 131 -6.02 15.42 3.40
CA GLY A 131 -5.69 16.32 4.50
C GLY A 131 -4.49 15.90 5.34
N GLY A 132 -3.71 14.92 4.87
CA GLY A 132 -2.40 14.61 5.47
C GLY A 132 -1.39 15.73 5.22
N LYS A 133 -0.42 15.87 6.15
CA LYS A 133 0.67 16.84 6.03
C LYS A 133 1.96 16.14 5.63
N ALA A 134 2.67 16.72 4.63
CA ALA A 134 4.01 16.27 4.26
C ALA A 134 5.06 17.00 5.09
N VAL A 135 6.02 16.25 5.65
CA VAL A 135 7.18 16.79 6.35
C VAL A 135 8.46 16.12 5.87
N LYS A 136 9.58 16.84 5.96
CA LYS A 136 10.91 16.31 5.62
C LYS A 136 11.23 15.12 6.53
N THR A 137 11.85 14.09 5.95
CA THR A 137 12.27 12.90 6.70
C THR A 137 13.52 12.27 6.09
N THR A 138 14.16 11.41 6.86
CA THR A 138 15.23 10.51 6.41
C THR A 138 14.79 9.07 6.59
N LEU A 139 15.43 8.15 5.88
CA LEU A 139 15.18 6.73 6.02
C LEU A 139 16.11 6.11 7.08
N THR A 140 15.59 5.23 7.89
CA THR A 140 16.40 4.34 8.71
C THR A 140 17.12 3.32 7.84
N LYS A 141 18.14 2.66 8.36
CA LYS A 141 18.87 1.58 7.66
C LYS A 141 17.93 0.48 7.16
N ASN A 142 16.92 0.10 7.96
CA ASN A 142 15.97 -0.94 7.59
C ASN A 142 14.99 -0.48 6.51
N GLU A 143 14.44 0.74 6.62
CA GLU A 143 13.57 1.32 5.60
C GLU A 143 14.31 1.45 4.25
N TYR A 144 15.58 1.88 4.28
CA TYR A 144 16.41 1.94 3.08
C TYR A 144 16.63 0.55 2.47
N ARG A 145 16.88 -0.48 3.30
CA ARG A 145 17.03 -1.87 2.84
C ARG A 145 15.74 -2.37 2.14
N ILE A 146 14.58 -2.13 2.74
CA ILE A 146 13.28 -2.48 2.14
C ILE A 146 13.11 -1.77 0.81
N ALA A 147 13.32 -0.45 0.79
CA ALA A 147 13.18 0.36 -0.42
C ALA A 147 14.14 -0.10 -1.54
N LYS A 148 15.38 -0.51 -1.20
CA LYS A 148 16.36 -1.02 -2.16
C LYS A 148 15.93 -2.32 -2.84
N VAL A 149 15.30 -3.23 -2.09
CA VAL A 149 14.74 -4.48 -2.64
C VAL A 149 13.68 -4.16 -3.69
N VAL A 150 12.71 -3.31 -3.34
CA VAL A 150 11.62 -2.91 -4.26
C VAL A 150 12.17 -2.13 -5.45
N ALA A 151 13.11 -1.19 -5.23
CA ALA A 151 13.72 -0.39 -6.28
C ALA A 151 14.44 -1.25 -7.33
N SER A 152 15.16 -2.28 -6.88
CA SER A 152 15.82 -3.23 -7.77
C SER A 152 14.84 -4.00 -8.66
N ASP A 153 13.70 -4.43 -8.10
CA ASP A 153 12.68 -5.15 -8.85
C ASP A 153 11.95 -4.24 -9.85
N LEU A 154 11.58 -3.02 -9.42
CA LEU A 154 10.97 -2.01 -10.30
C LEU A 154 11.84 -1.70 -11.52
N LYS A 155 13.18 -1.61 -11.32
CA LYS A 155 14.12 -1.40 -12.42
C LYS A 155 14.09 -2.54 -13.43
N LYS A 156 14.07 -3.80 -12.97
CA LYS A 156 13.96 -4.99 -13.84
C LYS A 156 12.65 -5.02 -14.62
N LYS A 157 11.59 -4.45 -14.08
CA LYS A 157 10.25 -4.39 -14.67
C LYS A 157 9.99 -3.11 -15.47
N HIS A 158 11.05 -2.35 -15.79
CA HIS A 158 10.98 -1.10 -16.57
C HIS A 158 10.07 -0.01 -15.98
N ILE A 159 9.88 -0.01 -14.67
CA ILE A 159 9.22 1.08 -13.95
C ILE A 159 10.27 2.11 -13.58
N ILE A 160 10.25 3.24 -14.27
CA ILE A 160 11.21 4.32 -14.09
C ILE A 160 10.87 5.18 -12.88
N PHE A 161 9.59 5.57 -12.73
CA PHE A 161 9.15 6.44 -11.64
C PHE A 161 8.13 5.73 -10.77
N ALA A 162 8.42 5.59 -9.48
CA ALA A 162 7.51 4.99 -8.51
C ALA A 162 7.61 5.67 -7.14
N GLY A 163 6.50 5.61 -6.40
CA GLY A 163 6.44 5.94 -4.99
C GLY A 163 6.00 4.73 -4.19
N ILE A 164 6.80 4.32 -3.21
CA ILE A 164 6.43 3.27 -2.26
C ILE A 164 6.17 3.85 -0.88
N ASP A 165 5.30 3.21 -0.13
CA ASP A 165 4.87 3.67 1.19
C ASP A 165 5.29 2.69 2.26
N LEU A 166 5.95 3.19 3.30
CA LEU A 166 6.31 2.40 4.48
C LEU A 166 5.64 2.94 5.74
N ILE A 167 5.03 2.04 6.50
CA ILE A 167 4.59 2.33 7.88
C ILE A 167 5.54 1.61 8.81
N SER A 168 6.37 2.35 9.57
CA SER A 168 7.44 1.78 10.37
C SER A 168 8.37 0.91 9.49
N ASN A 169 8.56 -0.36 9.81
CA ASN A 169 9.41 -1.30 9.08
C ASN A 169 8.65 -2.19 8.07
N TYR A 170 7.50 -1.74 7.55
CA TYR A 170 6.68 -2.49 6.62
C TYR A 170 6.35 -1.68 5.36
N LEU A 171 6.39 -2.41 4.23
CA LEU A 171 5.95 -1.93 2.92
C LEU A 171 4.42 -1.86 2.86
#